data_3445d191364d299dba2e3c3b2a69e4a4
#
_entry.id   3445d191364d299dba2e3c3b2a69e4a4
#
_cell.length_a   1.000
_cell.length_b   1.000
_cell.length_c   1.000
_cell.angle_alpha   90.00
_cell.angle_beta   90.00
_cell.angle_gamma   90.00
#
_symmetry.space_group_name_H-M   'P 1'
#
loop_
_entity.id
_entity.type
_entity.pdbx_description
1 polymer ?
#
loop_
_entity_poly.entity_id
_entity_poly.type
_entity_poly.pdbx_seq_one_letter_code
_entity_poly.pdbx_strand_id
1 'polypeptide(L)'
;MLKWHGLAGNKLMTSNVVGSIHVVGKDHTFTGMEETPVAFVEWKVPSFAFADRKTQEGYFEEAINIVHEMSGGRQPRDRIFINVVHAVDGAWNFNGKAVTNAEIGAEVAKAG
;
A
#
# COMPACT_ATOMS: atom_id res chain seq x y z
N MET A 1 5.87 5.20 -0.95
CA MET A 1 5.99 3.75 -0.64
C MET A 1 7.45 3.34 -0.46
N LEU A 2 8.22 3.17 -1.50
CA LEU A 2 9.59 2.60 -1.40
C LEU A 2 10.56 3.37 -0.50
N LYS A 3 10.41 4.68 -0.36
CA LYS A 3 11.30 5.47 0.52
C LYS A 3 11.27 5.04 1.99
N TRP A 4 10.13 4.55 2.48
CA TRP A 4 9.98 4.06 3.85
C TRP A 4 10.78 2.77 4.13
N HIS A 5 11.18 2.10 3.06
CA HIS A 5 11.96 0.86 3.11
C HIS A 5 13.42 1.07 2.63
N GLY A 6 13.83 2.32 2.42
CA GLY A 6 15.16 2.61 1.89
C GLY A 6 15.36 2.13 0.44
N LEU A 7 14.29 1.96 -0.30
CA LEU A 7 14.29 1.39 -1.65
C LEU A 7 13.94 2.40 -2.75
N ALA A 8 13.92 3.68 -2.42
CA ALA A 8 13.71 4.72 -3.41
C ALA A 8 14.81 4.64 -4.49
N GLY A 9 14.40 4.58 -5.75
CA GLY A 9 15.33 4.44 -6.88
C GLY A 9 15.81 3.01 -7.17
N ASN A 10 15.44 2.03 -6.35
CA ASN A 10 15.72 0.63 -6.68
C ASN A 10 14.89 0.21 -7.89
N LYS A 11 15.55 -0.11 -9.00
CA LYS A 11 14.90 -0.38 -10.28
C LYS A 11 13.99 -1.60 -10.25
N LEU A 12 14.42 -2.64 -9.55
CA LEU A 12 13.65 -3.87 -9.44
C LEU A 12 12.36 -3.62 -8.65
N MET A 13 12.46 -2.98 -7.48
CA MET A 13 11.30 -2.71 -6.65
C MET A 13 10.35 -1.70 -7.29
N THR A 14 10.86 -0.70 -7.97
CA THR A 14 10.01 0.29 -8.66
C THR A 14 9.12 -0.37 -9.70
N SER A 15 9.65 -1.31 -10.47
CA SER A 15 8.87 -2.03 -11.49
C SER A 15 7.93 -3.09 -10.91
N ASN A 16 8.09 -3.44 -9.63
CA ASN A 16 7.25 -4.41 -8.94
C ASN A 16 6.24 -3.78 -7.98
N VAL A 17 6.15 -2.46 -7.94
CA VAL A 17 5.03 -1.77 -7.27
C VAL A 17 3.90 -1.63 -8.27
N VAL A 18 2.85 -2.40 -8.07
CA VAL A 18 1.67 -2.39 -8.94
C VAL A 18 0.54 -1.64 -8.25
N GLY A 19 -0.09 -0.74 -8.98
CA GLY A 19 -1.26 -0.02 -8.50
C GLY A 19 -2.42 -0.11 -9.46
N SER A 20 -3.63 -0.15 -8.93
CA SER A 20 -4.85 -0.03 -9.71
C SER A 20 -5.81 0.91 -9.02
N ILE A 21 -6.65 1.58 -9.81
CA ILE A 21 -7.65 2.51 -9.31
C ILE A 21 -9.02 2.02 -9.75
N HIS A 22 -9.93 1.87 -8.79
CA HIS A 22 -11.31 1.49 -9.02
C HIS A 22 -12.22 2.62 -8.55
N VAL A 23 -13.08 3.10 -9.44
CA VAL A 23 -14.03 4.16 -9.11
C VAL A 23 -15.37 3.53 -8.76
N VAL A 24 -15.87 3.86 -7.56
CA VAL A 24 -17.16 3.40 -7.07
C VAL A 24 -18.12 4.60 -7.07
N GLY A 25 -19.33 4.42 -7.59
CA GLY A 25 -20.34 5.47 -7.60
C GLY A 25 -20.66 5.94 -6.18
N LYS A 26 -20.94 7.23 -6.01
CA LYS A 26 -21.21 7.86 -4.70
C LYS A 26 -22.38 7.22 -3.96
N ASP A 27 -23.31 6.61 -4.66
CA ASP A 27 -24.48 5.89 -4.13
C ASP A 27 -24.18 4.41 -3.81
N HIS A 28 -22.92 3.99 -3.94
CA HIS A 28 -22.45 2.64 -3.65
C HIS A 28 -21.44 2.57 -2.50
N THR A 29 -21.25 3.65 -1.76
CA THR A 29 -20.37 3.68 -0.60
C THR A 29 -21.13 4.08 0.66
N PHE A 30 -20.93 3.32 1.72
CA PHE A 30 -21.67 3.48 2.97
C PHE A 30 -20.73 3.37 4.17
N THR A 31 -20.98 4.18 5.19
CA THR A 31 -20.42 3.98 6.53
C THR A 31 -21.58 3.70 7.48
N GLY A 32 -21.58 2.50 8.05
CA GLY A 32 -22.76 2.03 8.76
C GLY A 32 -23.94 1.94 7.79
N MET A 33 -25.02 2.64 8.09
CA MET A 33 -26.22 2.69 7.27
C MET A 33 -26.35 3.99 6.46
N GLU A 34 -25.33 4.84 6.50
CA GLU A 34 -25.37 6.13 5.82
C GLU A 34 -24.56 6.08 4.53
N GLU A 35 -25.14 6.58 3.45
CA GLU A 35 -24.42 6.81 2.21
C GLU A 35 -23.40 7.92 2.45
N THR A 36 -22.12 7.59 2.29
CA THR A 36 -21.02 8.49 2.64
C THR A 36 -19.91 8.35 1.61
N PRO A 37 -19.33 9.45 1.11
CA PRO A 37 -18.14 9.39 0.27
C PRO A 37 -16.98 8.74 1.03
N VAL A 38 -16.48 7.63 0.52
CA VAL A 38 -15.42 6.85 1.16
C VAL A 38 -14.33 6.59 0.14
N ALA A 39 -13.08 6.69 0.57
CA ALA A 39 -11.93 6.21 -0.19
C ALA A 39 -11.34 4.99 0.51
N PHE A 40 -11.08 3.93 -0.24
CA PHE A 40 -10.42 2.73 0.24
C PHE A 40 -9.04 2.63 -0.39
N VAL A 41 -8.04 2.35 0.45
CA VAL A 41 -6.69 2.03 0.01
C VAL A 41 -6.35 0.66 0.59
N GLU A 42 -6.06 -0.30 -0.26
CA GLU A 42 -5.61 -1.62 0.17
C GLU A 42 -4.21 -1.87 -0.33
N TRP A 43 -3.32 -2.22 0.58
CA TRP A 43 -1.97 -2.66 0.24
C TRP A 43 -1.82 -4.14 0.50
N LYS A 44 -1.30 -4.84 -0.50
CA LYS A 44 -0.84 -6.21 -0.37
C LYS A 44 0.67 -6.19 -0.36
N VAL A 45 1.27 -6.71 0.67
CA VAL A 45 2.71 -6.61 0.91
C VAL A 45 3.27 -7.92 1.48
N PRO A 46 4.59 -8.17 1.32
CA PRO A 46 5.26 -9.23 2.06
C PRO A 46 5.17 -9.00 3.57
N SER A 47 5.23 -10.04 4.36
CA SER A 47 4.99 -9.98 5.80
C SER A 47 5.96 -9.07 6.58
N PHE A 48 7.16 -8.82 6.06
CA PHE A 48 8.14 -7.95 6.73
C PHE A 48 7.90 -6.45 6.50
N ALA A 49 7.06 -6.07 5.54
CA ALA A 49 6.98 -4.68 5.07
C ALA A 49 6.47 -3.69 6.14
N PHE A 50 5.62 -4.14 7.05
CA PHE A 50 5.04 -3.31 8.12
C PHE A 50 5.33 -3.83 9.52
N ALA A 51 6.51 -4.41 9.72
CA ALA A 51 6.92 -4.92 11.03
C ALA A 51 7.22 -3.80 12.03
N ASP A 52 7.59 -2.61 11.57
CA ASP A 52 7.99 -1.47 12.40
C ASP A 52 6.85 -0.47 12.58
N ARG A 53 6.60 -0.06 13.83
CA ARG A 53 5.52 0.87 14.18
C ARG A 53 5.69 2.25 13.51
N LYS A 54 6.90 2.76 13.46
CA LYS A 54 7.20 4.05 12.82
C LYS A 54 6.86 4.01 11.34
N THR A 55 7.19 2.93 10.66
CA THR A 55 6.84 2.73 9.25
C THR A 55 5.32 2.66 9.06
N GLN A 56 4.62 1.95 9.94
CA GLN A 56 3.16 1.85 9.91
C GLN A 56 2.53 3.24 10.01
N GLU A 57 2.86 3.99 11.04
CA GLU A 57 2.29 5.32 11.29
C GLU A 57 2.60 6.31 10.17
N GLY A 58 3.86 6.41 9.79
CA GLY A 58 4.28 7.34 8.74
C GLY A 58 3.70 7.03 7.37
N TYR A 59 3.61 5.77 7.05
CA TYR A 59 3.05 5.32 5.78
C TYR A 59 1.56 5.63 5.66
N PHE A 60 0.81 5.37 6.71
CA PHE A 60 -0.62 5.65 6.75
C PHE A 60 -0.90 7.16 6.72
N GLU A 61 -0.16 7.94 7.51
CA GLU A 61 -0.31 9.40 7.51
C GLU A 61 -0.03 10.00 6.14
N GLU A 62 1.04 9.57 5.50
CA GLU A 62 1.39 10.06 4.15
C GLU A 62 0.34 9.68 3.11
N ALA A 63 -0.16 8.46 3.15
CA ALA A 63 -1.20 8.01 2.24
C ALA A 63 -2.52 8.77 2.42
N ILE A 64 -2.92 9.02 3.66
CA ILE A 64 -4.10 9.83 3.95
C ILE A 64 -3.93 11.24 3.42
N ASN A 65 -2.76 11.84 3.61
CA ASN A 65 -2.45 13.18 3.08
C ASN A 65 -2.56 13.20 1.56
N ILE A 66 -2.00 12.22 0.88
CA ILE A 66 -2.05 12.14 -0.60
C ILE A 66 -3.50 12.05 -1.08
N VAL A 67 -4.29 11.15 -0.52
CA VAL A 67 -5.70 10.98 -0.94
C VAL A 67 -6.50 12.24 -0.67
N HIS A 68 -6.33 12.85 0.50
CA HIS A 68 -7.02 14.08 0.85
C HIS A 68 -6.66 15.24 -0.11
N GLU A 69 -5.38 15.45 -0.38
CA GLU A 69 -4.89 16.48 -1.28
C GLU A 69 -5.34 16.24 -2.73
N MET A 70 -5.25 15.01 -3.21
CA MET A 70 -5.67 14.65 -4.56
C MET A 70 -7.16 14.84 -4.79
N SER A 71 -7.98 14.78 -3.76
CA SER A 71 -9.41 15.10 -3.82
C SER A 71 -9.70 16.60 -3.78
N GLY A 72 -8.67 17.45 -3.72
CA GLY A 72 -8.85 18.90 -3.51
C GLY A 72 -9.37 19.22 -2.10
N GLY A 73 -9.07 18.39 -1.12
CA GLY A 73 -9.53 18.54 0.25
C GLY A 73 -10.98 18.09 0.48
N ARG A 74 -11.64 17.54 -0.53
CA ARG A 74 -13.06 17.15 -0.44
C ARG A 74 -13.28 15.80 0.23
N GLN A 75 -12.32 14.89 0.14
CA GLN A 75 -12.43 13.59 0.81
C GLN A 75 -12.09 13.77 2.29
N PRO A 76 -13.04 13.55 3.22
CA PRO A 76 -12.74 13.65 4.65
C PRO A 76 -11.66 12.65 5.06
N ARG A 77 -10.72 13.08 5.90
CA ARG A 77 -9.62 12.22 6.37
C ARG A 77 -10.11 11.00 7.13
N ASP A 78 -11.14 11.17 7.94
CA ASP A 78 -11.75 10.09 8.73
C ASP A 78 -12.63 9.14 7.89
N ARG A 79 -12.75 9.40 6.61
CA ARG A 79 -13.43 8.53 5.63
C ARG A 79 -12.48 7.99 4.57
N ILE A 80 -11.19 7.99 4.87
CA ILE A 80 -10.16 7.31 4.10
C ILE A 80 -9.77 6.07 4.90
N PHE A 81 -10.15 4.90 4.39
CA PHE A 81 -9.92 3.62 5.05
C PHE A 81 -8.74 2.92 4.39
N ILE A 82 -7.73 2.64 5.19
CA ILE A 82 -6.50 2.01 4.70
C ILE A 82 -6.31 0.69 5.42
N ASN A 83 -6.12 -0.37 4.65
CA ASN A 83 -5.87 -1.71 5.18
C ASN A 83 -4.64 -2.32 4.52
N VAL A 84 -3.91 -3.10 5.30
CA VAL A 84 -2.75 -3.84 4.84
C VAL A 84 -3.03 -5.33 4.93
N VAL A 85 -2.83 -6.02 3.82
CA VAL A 85 -2.91 -7.47 3.76
C VAL A 85 -1.50 -8.02 3.59
N HIS A 86 -1.08 -8.88 4.50
CA HIS A 86 0.25 -9.48 4.48
C HIS A 86 0.23 -10.86 3.84
N ALA A 87 1.13 -11.09 2.91
CA ALA A 87 1.43 -12.43 2.47
C ALA A 87 2.35 -13.11 3.49
N VAL A 88 2.05 -14.35 3.83
CA VAL A 88 2.97 -15.14 4.66
C VAL A 88 4.30 -15.35 3.94
N ASP A 89 5.37 -15.59 4.69
CA ASP A 89 6.69 -15.87 4.12
C ASP A 89 6.62 -17.05 3.14
N GLY A 90 7.11 -16.85 1.92
CA GLY A 90 7.04 -17.84 0.84
C GLY A 90 5.83 -17.69 -0.08
N ALA A 91 4.87 -16.82 0.23
CA ALA A 91 3.65 -16.64 -0.54
C ALA A 91 3.60 -15.31 -1.32
N TRP A 92 4.73 -14.74 -1.62
CA TRP A 92 4.83 -13.53 -2.43
C TRP A 92 5.27 -13.86 -3.86
N ASN A 93 4.63 -13.25 -4.84
CA ASN A 93 4.99 -13.44 -6.24
C ASN A 93 6.08 -12.45 -6.66
N PHE A 94 7.14 -12.98 -7.27
CA PHE A 94 8.21 -12.19 -7.84
C PHE A 94 8.69 -12.88 -9.12
N ASN A 95 8.66 -12.18 -10.25
CA ASN A 95 9.05 -12.73 -11.57
C ASN A 95 8.33 -14.05 -11.92
N GLY A 96 7.05 -14.15 -11.57
CA GLY A 96 6.24 -15.34 -11.87
C GLY A 96 6.46 -16.53 -10.95
N LYS A 97 7.16 -16.33 -9.82
CA LYS A 97 7.49 -17.41 -8.86
C LYS A 97 7.04 -17.01 -7.46
N ALA A 98 6.69 -17.98 -6.65
CA ALA A 98 6.54 -17.78 -5.22
C ALA A 98 7.92 -17.67 -4.58
N VAL A 99 8.15 -16.62 -3.80
CA VAL A 99 9.45 -16.35 -3.17
C VAL A 99 9.29 -16.14 -1.67
N THR A 100 10.35 -16.47 -0.94
CA THR A 100 10.46 -16.18 0.49
C THR A 100 10.90 -14.74 0.74
N ASN A 101 10.73 -14.26 1.96
CA ASN A 101 11.26 -12.96 2.38
C ASN A 101 12.78 -12.86 2.18
N ALA A 102 13.50 -13.93 2.48
CA ALA A 102 14.94 -13.98 2.27
C ALA A 102 15.33 -13.88 0.79
N GLU A 103 14.59 -14.55 -0.08
CA GLU A 103 14.79 -14.48 -1.54
C GLU A 103 14.51 -13.09 -2.08
N ILE A 104 13.45 -12.44 -1.60
CA ILE A 104 13.15 -11.04 -1.96
C ILE A 104 14.31 -10.13 -1.58
N GLY A 105 14.79 -10.26 -0.34
CA GLY A 105 15.93 -9.48 0.15
C GLY A 105 17.19 -9.65 -0.70
N ALA A 106 17.48 -10.89 -1.09
CA ALA A 106 18.61 -11.19 -1.94
C ALA A 106 18.51 -10.55 -3.34
N GLU A 107 17.35 -10.61 -3.96
CA GLU A 107 17.12 -10.00 -5.28
C GLU A 107 17.17 -8.47 -5.22
N VAL A 108 16.58 -7.87 -4.16
CA VAL A 108 16.64 -6.42 -3.94
C VAL A 108 18.08 -5.94 -3.76
N ALA A 109 18.90 -6.68 -3.01
CA ALA A 109 20.29 -6.35 -2.78
C ALA A 109 21.13 -6.40 -4.08
N LYS A 110 20.84 -7.32 -4.99
CA LYS A 110 21.50 -7.40 -6.29
C LYS A 110 21.17 -6.21 -7.20
N ALA A 111 19.97 -5.68 -7.09
CA ALA A 111 19.47 -4.59 -7.92
C ALA A 111 19.76 -3.19 -7.36
N GLY A 112 20.23 -3.15 -6.13
CA GLY A 112 20.48 -1.91 -5.37
C GLY A 112 21.69 -1.10 -5.79
#